data_65312d45547845ef25776328fc2a94bb
#
_entry.id   65312d45547845ef25776328fc2a94bb
#
_cell.length_a   1.000
_cell.length_b   1.000
_cell.length_c   1.000
_cell.angle_alpha   90.00
_cell.angle_beta   90.00
_cell.angle_gamma   90.00
#
_symmetry.space_group_name_H-M   'P 1'
#
loop_
_entity.id
_entity.type
_entity.pdbx_description
1 polymer ?
#
loop_
_entity_poly.entity_id
_entity_poly.type
_entity_poly.pdbx_seq_one_letter_code
_entity_poly.pdbx_strand_id
1 'polypeptide(L)'
;MGEILIVTGMSGAGKTVCLKHLEDFGFNCIDNLPIGLMNSFLELLLSSRENEQRTALGIDSRNGKELSELEKIIENWREEKKVPFRILFLDAGDEVLIQRYKESRRSHPLAKEGRIQDGIAREREKMAFLRKKADLIIDTSRLLTKNLRQQLKEIVQEEKKYQNLQLSILSFGFKYGMPEDLDLLFDLRFLPNPYYDPNLRNHTGEEKEVQDFVFQDGNAQIFLDKLVDLFQFLLPLYVAEGKNCDRFFFPTLL
;
A
#
# COMPACT_ATOMS: atom_id res chain seq x y z
N MET A 1 -22.48 -13.37 -0.67
CA MET A 1 -21.82 -13.33 -1.99
C MET A 1 -20.34 -13.23 -1.73
N GLY A 2 -19.52 -14.15 -2.23
CA GLY A 2 -18.08 -14.19 -1.95
C GLY A 2 -17.35 -12.94 -2.43
N GLU A 3 -16.33 -12.54 -1.71
CA GLU A 3 -15.47 -11.40 -2.07
C GLU A 3 -14.33 -11.86 -2.97
N ILE A 4 -13.97 -11.07 -3.98
CA ILE A 4 -12.77 -11.27 -4.78
C ILE A 4 -11.70 -10.28 -4.34
N LEU A 5 -10.51 -10.79 -3.98
CA LEU A 5 -9.33 -9.98 -3.69
C LEU A 5 -8.30 -10.16 -4.81
N ILE A 6 -8.09 -9.13 -5.61
CA ILE A 6 -7.02 -9.11 -6.62
C ILE A 6 -5.72 -8.72 -5.94
N VAL A 7 -4.78 -9.65 -5.87
CA VAL A 7 -3.44 -9.44 -5.28
C VAL A 7 -2.45 -9.18 -6.39
N THR A 8 -1.92 -7.97 -6.44
CA THR A 8 -0.95 -7.55 -7.44
C THR A 8 0.18 -6.74 -6.80
N GLY A 9 1.11 -6.20 -7.57
CA GLY A 9 2.19 -5.38 -7.06
C GLY A 9 3.55 -5.72 -7.66
N MET A 10 4.58 -5.04 -7.19
CA MET A 10 5.93 -5.17 -7.70
C MET A 10 6.47 -6.60 -7.54
N SER A 11 7.22 -7.05 -8.54
CA SER A 11 7.93 -8.33 -8.47
C SER A 11 8.97 -8.30 -7.35
N GLY A 12 8.90 -9.27 -6.43
CA GLY A 12 9.73 -9.26 -5.21
C GLY A 12 9.09 -8.55 -4.01
N ALA A 13 7.92 -7.94 -4.16
CA ALA A 13 7.20 -7.29 -3.04
C ALA A 13 6.47 -8.27 -2.11
N GLY A 14 6.48 -9.59 -2.38
CA GLY A 14 5.94 -10.59 -1.46
C GLY A 14 4.56 -11.16 -1.82
N LYS A 15 4.10 -11.05 -3.07
CA LYS A 15 2.80 -11.58 -3.53
C LYS A 15 2.56 -13.04 -3.14
N THR A 16 3.52 -13.92 -3.40
CA THR A 16 3.40 -15.35 -3.06
C THR A 16 3.22 -15.59 -1.56
N VAL A 17 3.90 -14.80 -0.72
CA VAL A 17 3.76 -14.88 0.75
C VAL A 17 2.36 -14.37 1.16
N CYS A 18 1.89 -13.30 0.53
CA CYS A 18 0.56 -12.77 0.74
C CYS A 18 -0.53 -13.81 0.41
N LEU A 19 -0.46 -14.45 -0.76
CA LEU A 19 -1.41 -15.48 -1.17
C LEU A 19 -1.42 -16.67 -0.20
N LYS A 20 -0.27 -17.15 0.27
CA LYS A 20 -0.18 -18.20 1.29
C LYS A 20 -0.89 -17.82 2.60
N HIS A 21 -0.73 -16.58 3.06
CA HIS A 21 -1.45 -16.13 4.25
C HIS A 21 -2.97 -16.01 4.00
N LEU A 22 -3.38 -15.61 2.80
CA LEU A 22 -4.80 -15.58 2.45
C LEU A 22 -5.41 -17.00 2.39
N GLU A 23 -4.66 -18.00 1.91
CA GLU A 23 -5.06 -19.42 2.01
C GLU A 23 -5.28 -19.84 3.46
N ASP A 24 -4.34 -19.49 4.38
CA ASP A 24 -4.49 -19.73 5.81
C ASP A 24 -5.75 -19.06 6.41
N PHE A 25 -6.22 -17.97 5.80
CA PHE A 25 -7.45 -17.26 6.20
C PHE A 25 -8.71 -17.76 5.46
N GLY A 26 -8.59 -18.84 4.71
CA GLY A 26 -9.71 -19.50 4.05
C GLY A 26 -10.12 -18.92 2.70
N PHE A 27 -9.21 -18.19 2.03
CA PHE A 27 -9.40 -17.80 0.63
C PHE A 27 -9.04 -18.95 -0.31
N ASN A 28 -9.81 -19.10 -1.38
CA ASN A 28 -9.40 -19.89 -2.52
C ASN A 28 -8.43 -19.05 -3.36
N CYS A 29 -7.13 -19.37 -3.33
CA CYS A 29 -6.09 -18.58 -3.98
C CYS A 29 -5.73 -19.15 -5.35
N ILE A 30 -5.74 -18.30 -6.37
CA ILE A 30 -5.30 -18.64 -7.73
C ILE A 30 -4.13 -17.71 -8.06
N ASP A 31 -2.93 -18.25 -8.16
CA ASP A 31 -1.76 -17.48 -8.55
C ASP A 31 -1.57 -17.49 -10.06
N ASN A 32 -1.21 -16.32 -10.61
CA ASN A 32 -0.88 -16.15 -12.01
C ASN A 32 -2.00 -16.54 -13.00
N LEU A 33 -3.25 -16.14 -12.68
CA LEU A 33 -4.38 -16.31 -13.62
C LEU A 33 -4.12 -15.48 -14.89
N PRO A 34 -4.16 -16.09 -16.09
CA PRO A 34 -4.09 -15.34 -17.35
C PRO A 34 -5.23 -14.31 -17.44
N ILE A 35 -4.89 -13.08 -17.83
CA ILE A 35 -5.85 -11.96 -17.84
C ILE A 35 -7.04 -12.28 -18.76
N GLY A 36 -6.80 -12.90 -19.93
CA GLY A 36 -7.85 -13.29 -20.84
C GLY A 36 -8.88 -14.31 -20.28
N LEU A 37 -8.57 -14.98 -19.15
CA LEU A 37 -9.48 -15.90 -18.49
C LEU A 37 -10.27 -15.25 -17.33
N MET A 38 -9.99 -14.01 -16.98
CA MET A 38 -10.59 -13.35 -15.80
C MET A 38 -12.11 -13.25 -15.91
N ASN A 39 -12.65 -12.87 -17.07
CA ASN A 39 -14.10 -12.76 -17.26
C ASN A 39 -14.80 -14.12 -17.19
N SER A 40 -14.24 -15.13 -17.86
CA SER A 40 -14.77 -16.49 -17.81
C SER A 40 -14.72 -17.08 -16.39
N PHE A 41 -13.65 -16.77 -15.66
CA PHE A 41 -13.52 -17.16 -14.26
C PHE A 41 -14.56 -16.47 -13.37
N LEU A 42 -14.82 -15.18 -13.60
CA LEU A 42 -15.87 -14.45 -12.90
C LEU A 42 -17.26 -15.07 -13.16
N GLU A 43 -17.57 -15.43 -14.41
CA GLU A 43 -18.83 -16.11 -14.77
C GLU A 43 -18.98 -17.47 -14.07
N LEU A 44 -17.88 -18.23 -13.94
CA LEU A 44 -17.86 -19.48 -13.18
C LEU A 44 -18.15 -19.25 -11.70
N LEU A 45 -17.54 -18.24 -11.08
CA LEU A 45 -17.81 -17.87 -9.69
C LEU A 45 -19.27 -17.48 -9.48
N LEU A 46 -19.85 -16.72 -10.42
CA LEU A 46 -21.24 -16.28 -10.35
C LEU A 46 -22.24 -17.45 -10.53
N SER A 47 -21.89 -18.44 -11.32
CA SER A 47 -22.74 -19.61 -11.61
C SER A 47 -22.64 -20.72 -10.56
N SER A 48 -21.57 -20.74 -9.77
CA SER A 48 -21.37 -21.72 -8.72
C SER A 48 -22.32 -21.47 -7.54
N ARG A 49 -22.96 -22.55 -7.04
CA ARG A 49 -23.87 -22.50 -5.88
C ARG A 49 -23.12 -22.16 -4.55
N GLU A 50 -21.82 -22.18 -4.55
CA GLU A 50 -20.95 -21.82 -3.39
C GLU A 50 -20.67 -20.32 -3.35
N ASN A 51 -21.71 -19.50 -3.42
CA ASN A 51 -21.66 -18.03 -3.49
C ASN A 51 -21.04 -17.33 -2.25
N GLU A 52 -20.50 -18.06 -1.30
CA GLU A 52 -19.88 -17.49 -0.09
C GLU A 52 -18.33 -17.63 -0.08
N GLN A 53 -17.76 -18.28 -1.08
CA GLN A 53 -16.32 -18.54 -1.10
C GLN A 53 -15.52 -17.28 -1.42
N ARG A 54 -14.64 -16.87 -0.51
CA ARG A 54 -13.70 -15.76 -0.73
C ARG A 54 -12.58 -16.24 -1.66
N THR A 55 -12.28 -15.45 -2.69
CA THR A 55 -11.28 -15.81 -3.70
C THR A 55 -10.20 -14.75 -3.80
N ALA A 56 -8.92 -15.15 -3.81
CA ALA A 56 -7.80 -14.26 -4.06
C ALA A 56 -7.14 -14.59 -5.41
N LEU A 57 -7.02 -13.58 -6.28
CA LEU A 57 -6.45 -13.71 -7.61
C LEU A 57 -5.09 -13.02 -7.67
N GLY A 58 -4.02 -13.79 -7.81
CA GLY A 58 -2.67 -13.28 -8.03
C GLY A 58 -2.45 -12.85 -9.47
N ILE A 59 -2.12 -11.57 -9.69
CA ILE A 59 -1.81 -11.02 -11.02
C ILE A 59 -0.39 -10.51 -11.03
N ASP A 60 0.37 -10.88 -12.08
CA ASP A 60 1.79 -10.52 -12.23
C ASP A 60 2.03 -9.57 -13.40
N SER A 61 3.01 -8.69 -13.26
CA SER A 61 3.51 -7.76 -14.29
C SER A 61 4.06 -8.45 -15.55
N ARG A 62 4.32 -9.77 -15.50
CA ARG A 62 4.82 -10.56 -16.64
C ARG A 62 3.87 -10.57 -17.83
N ASN A 63 2.62 -10.32 -17.62
CA ASN A 63 1.58 -10.28 -18.65
C ASN A 63 1.58 -8.98 -19.49
N GLY A 64 2.70 -8.36 -19.69
CA GLY A 64 2.98 -7.03 -20.26
C GLY A 64 2.06 -6.47 -21.35
N LYS A 65 1.63 -7.25 -22.35
CA LYS A 65 0.68 -6.81 -23.39
C LYS A 65 -0.79 -6.89 -22.92
N GLU A 66 -1.07 -7.68 -21.93
CA GLU A 66 -2.42 -7.93 -21.42
C GLU A 66 -2.81 -6.94 -20.29
N LEU A 67 -1.86 -6.12 -19.80
CA LEU A 67 -2.15 -5.16 -18.73
C LEU A 67 -3.17 -4.07 -19.13
N SER A 68 -3.19 -3.66 -20.39
CA SER A 68 -4.21 -2.74 -20.90
C SER A 68 -5.61 -3.40 -20.99
N GLU A 69 -5.66 -4.70 -21.20
CA GLU A 69 -6.88 -5.49 -21.14
C GLU A 69 -7.38 -5.61 -19.68
N LEU A 70 -6.45 -5.83 -18.75
CA LEU A 70 -6.76 -5.86 -17.32
C LEU A 70 -7.40 -4.55 -16.84
N GLU A 71 -6.92 -3.40 -17.33
CA GLU A 71 -7.51 -2.11 -16.99
C GLU A 71 -8.98 -2.04 -17.38
N LYS A 72 -9.29 -2.43 -18.61
CA LYS A 72 -10.67 -2.49 -19.11
C LYS A 72 -11.54 -3.46 -18.32
N ILE A 73 -11.01 -4.64 -17.97
CA ILE A 73 -11.73 -5.64 -17.17
C ILE A 73 -12.06 -5.06 -15.78
N ILE A 74 -11.10 -4.43 -15.11
CA ILE A 74 -11.30 -3.80 -13.80
C ILE A 74 -12.36 -2.69 -13.88
N GLU A 75 -12.32 -1.86 -14.91
CA GLU A 75 -13.31 -0.80 -15.13
C GLU A 75 -14.71 -1.38 -15.33
N ASN A 76 -14.85 -2.34 -16.21
CA ASN A 76 -16.12 -3.01 -16.45
C ASN A 76 -16.66 -3.67 -15.18
N TRP A 77 -15.81 -4.36 -14.40
CA TRP A 77 -16.24 -4.99 -13.15
C TRP A 77 -16.70 -3.97 -12.11
N ARG A 78 -16.09 -2.76 -12.06
CA ARG A 78 -16.53 -1.67 -11.19
C ARG A 78 -17.85 -1.07 -11.62
N GLU A 79 -18.07 -0.92 -12.94
CA GLU A 79 -19.32 -0.38 -13.50
C GLU A 79 -20.49 -1.37 -13.35
N GLU A 80 -20.26 -2.63 -13.67
CA GLU A 80 -21.32 -3.67 -13.63
C GLU A 80 -21.73 -4.07 -12.21
N LYS A 81 -20.85 -3.85 -11.21
CA LYS A 81 -21.08 -4.18 -9.78
C LYS A 81 -21.63 -5.59 -9.51
N LYS A 82 -21.33 -6.55 -10.38
CA LYS A 82 -21.84 -7.93 -10.29
C LYS A 82 -21.26 -8.67 -9.09
N VAL A 83 -20.01 -8.40 -8.75
CA VAL A 83 -19.32 -9.01 -7.60
C VAL A 83 -18.51 -7.94 -6.88
N PRO A 84 -18.54 -7.87 -5.55
CA PRO A 84 -17.62 -7.02 -4.81
C PRO A 84 -16.20 -7.54 -4.97
N PHE A 85 -15.29 -6.68 -5.41
CA PHE A 85 -13.87 -6.99 -5.45
C PHE A 85 -13.03 -5.83 -4.92
N ARG A 86 -11.86 -6.17 -4.39
CA ARG A 86 -10.85 -5.20 -3.94
C ARG A 86 -9.51 -5.53 -4.60
N ILE A 87 -8.70 -4.52 -4.82
CA ILE A 87 -7.34 -4.64 -5.35
C ILE A 87 -6.36 -4.36 -4.22
N LEU A 88 -5.56 -5.36 -3.88
CA LEU A 88 -4.44 -5.24 -2.96
C LEU A 88 -3.14 -5.14 -3.75
N PHE A 89 -2.46 -3.99 -3.64
CA PHE A 89 -1.18 -3.75 -4.27
C PHE A 89 -0.04 -3.89 -3.25
N LEU A 90 0.89 -4.79 -3.51
CA LEU A 90 2.09 -4.95 -2.70
C LEU A 90 3.23 -4.15 -3.33
N ASP A 91 3.80 -3.23 -2.58
CA ASP A 91 4.93 -2.40 -3.00
C ASP A 91 6.17 -2.65 -2.12
N ALA A 92 7.31 -2.19 -2.59
CA ALA A 92 8.53 -2.05 -1.81
C ALA A 92 9.47 -1.04 -2.49
N GLY A 93 10.30 -0.37 -1.71
CA GLY A 93 11.32 0.54 -2.24
C GLY A 93 12.30 -0.17 -3.17
N ASP A 94 12.80 0.55 -4.18
CA ASP A 94 13.65 -0.02 -5.23
C ASP A 94 14.91 -0.68 -4.69
N GLU A 95 15.54 -0.07 -3.69
CA GLU A 95 16.73 -0.64 -3.04
C GLU A 95 16.43 -1.99 -2.40
N VAL A 96 15.27 -2.11 -1.74
CA VAL A 96 14.82 -3.36 -1.11
C VAL A 96 14.51 -4.41 -2.16
N LEU A 97 13.84 -4.04 -3.26
CA LEU A 97 13.59 -4.96 -4.37
C LEU A 97 14.89 -5.45 -4.99
N ILE A 98 15.86 -4.57 -5.24
CA ILE A 98 17.19 -4.93 -5.74
C ILE A 98 17.89 -5.91 -4.81
N GLN A 99 17.85 -5.64 -3.50
CA GLN A 99 18.44 -6.52 -2.49
C GLN A 99 17.80 -7.91 -2.51
N ARG A 100 16.47 -7.99 -2.51
CA ARG A 100 15.72 -9.26 -2.56
C ARG A 100 16.02 -10.07 -3.82
N TYR A 101 16.18 -9.41 -4.97
CA TYR A 101 16.60 -10.06 -6.21
C TYR A 101 18.01 -10.63 -6.12
N LYS A 102 18.95 -9.89 -5.54
CA LYS A 102 20.33 -10.36 -5.31
C LYS A 102 20.36 -11.57 -4.36
N GLU A 103 19.63 -11.52 -3.27
CA GLU A 103 19.54 -12.61 -2.29
C GLU A 103 18.93 -13.88 -2.90
N SER A 104 17.87 -13.74 -3.68
CA SER A 104 17.20 -14.89 -4.31
C SER A 104 17.92 -15.42 -5.56
N ARG A 105 18.97 -14.74 -6.05
CA ARG A 105 19.71 -15.06 -7.29
C ARG A 105 18.81 -15.24 -8.50
N ARG A 106 17.72 -14.48 -8.58
CA ARG A 106 16.78 -14.50 -9.70
C ARG A 106 16.98 -13.27 -10.58
N SER A 107 16.80 -13.43 -11.89
CA SER A 107 16.73 -12.28 -12.80
C SER A 107 15.35 -11.63 -12.70
N HIS A 108 15.32 -10.30 -12.88
CA HIS A 108 14.05 -9.59 -12.91
C HIS A 108 13.26 -9.94 -14.18
N PRO A 109 11.94 -10.18 -14.11
CA PRO A 109 11.13 -10.61 -15.26
C PRO A 109 11.24 -9.69 -16.48
N LEU A 110 11.38 -8.38 -16.26
CA LEU A 110 11.50 -7.37 -17.32
C LEU A 110 12.96 -6.96 -17.61
N ALA A 111 13.95 -7.64 -17.03
CA ALA A 111 15.38 -7.39 -17.27
C ALA A 111 16.17 -8.70 -17.31
N LYS A 112 15.79 -9.63 -18.19
CA LYS A 112 16.45 -10.93 -18.32
C LYS A 112 17.93 -10.80 -18.71
N GLU A 113 18.28 -9.81 -19.52
CA GLU A 113 19.63 -9.54 -20.04
C GLU A 113 20.15 -8.14 -19.64
N GLY A 114 19.53 -7.47 -18.65
CA GLY A 114 19.85 -6.11 -18.23
C GLY A 114 20.06 -5.96 -16.74
N ARG A 115 20.19 -4.71 -16.30
CA ARG A 115 20.30 -4.40 -14.86
C ARG A 115 18.94 -4.56 -14.17
N ILE A 116 18.95 -5.10 -12.95
CA ILE A 116 17.74 -5.27 -12.13
C ILE A 116 17.02 -3.92 -11.96
N GLN A 117 17.75 -2.83 -11.79
CA GLN A 117 17.22 -1.46 -11.65
C GLN A 117 16.36 -1.05 -12.83
N ASP A 118 16.83 -1.31 -14.06
CA ASP A 118 16.08 -0.97 -15.29
C ASP A 118 14.78 -1.79 -15.39
N GLY A 119 14.82 -3.03 -14.90
CA GLY A 119 13.65 -3.90 -14.83
C GLY A 119 12.61 -3.38 -13.86
N ILE A 120 13.03 -2.95 -12.68
CA ILE A 120 12.17 -2.38 -11.63
C ILE A 120 11.53 -1.07 -12.15
N ALA A 121 12.31 -0.16 -12.74
CA ALA A 121 11.79 1.09 -13.27
C ALA A 121 10.70 0.85 -14.34
N ARG A 122 10.95 -0.05 -15.29
CA ARG A 122 9.95 -0.44 -16.31
C ARG A 122 8.71 -1.10 -15.70
N GLU A 123 8.88 -1.88 -14.63
CA GLU A 123 7.76 -2.50 -13.94
C GLU A 123 6.91 -1.46 -13.22
N ARG A 124 7.52 -0.48 -12.53
CA ARG A 124 6.78 0.63 -11.90
C ARG A 124 5.93 1.40 -12.88
N GLU A 125 6.51 1.76 -14.03
CA GLU A 125 5.78 2.46 -15.09
C GLU A 125 4.56 1.65 -15.55
N LYS A 126 4.74 0.36 -15.83
CA LYS A 126 3.65 -0.53 -16.25
C LYS A 126 2.59 -0.76 -15.19
N MET A 127 2.99 -0.82 -13.92
CA MET A 127 2.08 -1.11 -12.81
C MET A 127 1.46 0.14 -12.20
N ALA A 128 1.83 1.35 -12.68
CA ALA A 128 1.37 2.62 -12.12
C ALA A 128 -0.16 2.74 -12.10
N PHE A 129 -0.85 2.28 -13.15
CA PHE A 129 -2.31 2.33 -13.20
C PHE A 129 -2.96 1.41 -12.16
N LEU A 130 -2.42 0.17 -11.95
CA LEU A 130 -2.93 -0.73 -10.92
C LEU A 130 -2.69 -0.20 -9.52
N ARG A 131 -1.52 0.41 -9.30
CA ARG A 131 -1.21 1.08 -8.04
C ARG A 131 -2.19 2.22 -7.76
N LYS A 132 -2.53 3.02 -8.77
CA LYS A 132 -3.50 4.11 -8.67
C LYS A 132 -4.94 3.62 -8.41
N LYS A 133 -5.32 2.47 -8.99
CA LYS A 133 -6.65 1.87 -8.84
C LYS A 133 -6.76 0.90 -7.65
N ALA A 134 -5.65 0.68 -6.92
CA ALA A 134 -5.64 -0.22 -5.78
C ALA A 134 -6.50 0.33 -4.64
N ASP A 135 -7.31 -0.53 -4.06
CA ASP A 135 -8.12 -0.23 -2.88
C ASP A 135 -7.27 -0.29 -1.60
N LEU A 136 -6.19 -1.08 -1.62
CA LEU A 136 -5.27 -1.29 -0.52
C LEU A 136 -3.84 -1.35 -1.05
N ILE A 137 -2.92 -0.64 -0.40
CA ILE A 137 -1.48 -0.70 -0.71
C ILE A 137 -0.72 -1.09 0.56
N ILE A 138 0.09 -2.15 0.47
CA ILE A 138 0.98 -2.55 1.55
C ILE A 138 2.42 -2.34 1.10
N ASP A 139 3.14 -1.45 1.78
CA ASP A 139 4.59 -1.31 1.62
C ASP A 139 5.29 -2.38 2.47
N THR A 140 5.96 -3.30 1.79
CA THR A 140 6.67 -4.40 2.42
C THR A 140 8.15 -4.13 2.64
N SER A 141 8.63 -2.90 2.40
CA SER A 141 10.07 -2.55 2.48
C SER A 141 10.69 -2.92 3.83
N ARG A 142 9.98 -2.65 4.91
CA ARG A 142 10.42 -2.89 6.28
C ARG A 142 9.57 -3.92 7.02
N LEU A 143 8.66 -4.60 6.32
CA LEU A 143 7.75 -5.55 6.92
C LEU A 143 8.40 -6.93 7.07
N LEU A 144 8.38 -7.44 8.29
CA LEU A 144 8.62 -8.86 8.54
C LEU A 144 7.39 -9.68 8.08
N THR A 145 7.61 -10.93 7.69
CA THR A 145 6.53 -11.84 7.24
C THR A 145 5.39 -11.95 8.27
N LYS A 146 5.71 -11.97 9.57
CA LYS A 146 4.70 -11.99 10.64
C LYS A 146 3.83 -10.73 10.68
N ASN A 147 4.40 -9.57 10.37
CA ASN A 147 3.68 -8.30 10.37
C ASN A 147 2.79 -8.18 9.12
N LEU A 148 3.23 -8.70 7.98
CA LEU A 148 2.39 -8.82 6.78
C LEU A 148 1.16 -9.69 7.09
N ARG A 149 1.34 -10.84 7.76
CA ARG A 149 0.25 -11.71 8.17
C ARG A 149 -0.75 -10.99 9.08
N GLN A 150 -0.28 -10.19 10.02
CA GLN A 150 -1.14 -9.42 10.91
C GLN A 150 -1.95 -8.36 10.15
N GLN A 151 -1.33 -7.59 9.26
CA GLN A 151 -2.03 -6.61 8.42
C GLN A 151 -3.08 -7.26 7.52
N LEU A 152 -2.74 -8.39 6.87
CA LEU A 152 -3.70 -9.12 6.06
C LEU A 152 -4.88 -9.65 6.89
N LYS A 153 -4.63 -10.11 8.12
CA LYS A 153 -5.69 -10.54 9.02
C LYS A 153 -6.67 -9.41 9.34
N GLU A 154 -6.17 -8.21 9.61
CA GLU A 154 -6.97 -7.02 9.85
C GLU A 154 -7.82 -6.67 8.64
N ILE A 155 -7.22 -6.66 7.43
CA ILE A 155 -7.91 -6.41 6.16
C ILE A 155 -9.05 -7.40 5.89
N VAL A 156 -8.84 -8.67 6.22
CA VAL A 156 -9.79 -9.77 5.96
C VAL A 156 -10.91 -9.85 7.01
N GLN A 157 -10.62 -9.53 8.28
CA GLN A 157 -11.57 -9.62 9.38
C GLN A 157 -12.50 -8.41 9.50
N GLU A 158 -12.08 -7.25 9.00
CA GLU A 158 -12.85 -6.00 9.09
C GLU A 158 -13.80 -5.79 7.89
N GLU A 159 -14.60 -6.77 7.54
CA GLU A 159 -15.57 -6.74 6.43
C GLU A 159 -16.54 -5.54 6.41
N LYS A 160 -16.56 -4.70 7.42
CA LYS A 160 -17.60 -3.67 7.58
C LYS A 160 -17.13 -2.22 7.68
N LYS A 161 -15.83 -1.90 7.67
CA LYS A 161 -15.36 -0.52 7.97
C LYS A 161 -14.43 0.15 6.98
N TYR A 162 -13.87 -0.54 6.04
CA TYR A 162 -13.01 0.13 5.05
C TYR A 162 -13.82 0.61 3.84
N GLN A 163 -14.42 1.77 3.96
CA GLN A 163 -14.61 2.67 2.83
C GLN A 163 -13.26 3.37 2.62
N ASN A 164 -12.35 2.64 2.03
CA ASN A 164 -11.36 2.93 1.02
C ASN A 164 -10.45 4.16 1.17
N LEU A 165 -10.10 4.64 2.36
CA LEU A 165 -9.06 5.64 2.49
C LEU A 165 -7.91 5.10 3.36
N GLN A 166 -6.75 4.85 2.77
CA GLN A 166 -5.53 4.53 3.50
C GLN A 166 -4.76 5.81 3.78
N LEU A 167 -4.62 6.14 5.06
CA LEU A 167 -3.80 7.23 5.54
C LEU A 167 -2.38 6.74 5.81
N SER A 168 -1.42 7.29 5.09
CA SER A 168 0.00 7.07 5.35
C SER A 168 0.62 8.32 5.96
N ILE A 169 1.06 8.24 7.20
CA ILE A 169 1.76 9.32 7.90
C ILE A 169 3.25 9.02 7.87
N LEU A 170 4.03 9.89 7.28
CA LEU A 170 5.48 9.73 7.12
C LEU A 170 6.22 10.94 7.72
N SER A 171 7.31 10.66 8.43
CA SER A 171 8.25 11.67 8.89
C SER A 171 9.49 11.64 8.01
N PHE A 172 10.01 12.82 7.63
CA PHE A 172 11.19 12.92 6.79
C PHE A 172 12.06 14.12 7.19
N GLY A 173 13.35 14.05 6.88
CA GLY A 173 14.26 15.17 7.07
C GLY A 173 14.49 15.93 5.76
N PHE A 174 14.33 17.26 5.75
CA PHE A 174 14.57 18.11 4.58
C PHE A 174 15.97 17.94 3.97
N LYS A 175 16.94 17.53 4.76
CA LYS A 175 18.31 17.24 4.30
C LYS A 175 18.37 16.18 3.19
N TYR A 176 17.41 15.27 3.16
CA TYR A 176 17.36 14.16 2.22
C TYR A 176 16.41 14.38 1.04
N GLY A 177 15.88 15.60 0.92
CA GLY A 177 14.90 15.97 -0.09
C GLY A 177 13.45 15.72 0.36
N MET A 178 12.51 16.29 -0.37
CA MET A 178 11.08 16.03 -0.16
C MET A 178 10.67 14.80 -0.97
N PRO A 179 9.84 13.90 -0.40
CA PRO A 179 9.22 12.84 -1.19
C PRO A 179 8.41 13.43 -2.36
N GLU A 180 8.44 12.76 -3.51
CA GLU A 180 7.79 13.27 -4.74
C GLU A 180 6.27 13.02 -4.77
N ASP A 181 5.78 12.09 -3.94
CA ASP A 181 4.39 11.61 -3.92
C ASP A 181 3.60 12.12 -2.70
N LEU A 182 3.71 13.42 -2.45
CA LEU A 182 3.03 14.11 -1.34
C LEU A 182 1.61 14.49 -1.70
N ASP A 183 0.64 14.21 -0.84
CA ASP A 183 -0.70 14.82 -0.90
C ASP A 183 -0.79 16.03 0.04
N LEU A 184 -0.30 15.92 1.27
CA LEU A 184 -0.24 17.02 2.22
C LEU A 184 1.10 17.03 2.96
N LEU A 185 1.62 18.22 3.18
CA LEU A 185 2.87 18.47 3.91
C LEU A 185 2.63 19.48 5.02
N PHE A 186 3.05 19.15 6.23
CA PHE A 186 2.99 20.06 7.37
C PHE A 186 4.41 20.30 7.92
N ASP A 187 4.82 21.55 7.95
CA ASP A 187 6.11 21.94 8.50
C ASP A 187 6.01 22.10 10.02
N LEU A 188 6.73 21.26 10.77
CA LEU A 188 6.74 21.26 12.23
C LEU A 188 7.93 22.01 12.84
N ARG A 189 8.75 22.70 12.06
CA ARG A 189 9.97 23.40 12.54
C ARG A 189 9.70 24.56 13.49
N PHE A 190 8.44 24.95 13.66
CA PHE A 190 8.04 25.93 14.67
C PHE A 190 7.96 25.34 16.09
N LEU A 191 8.00 24.00 16.24
CA LEU A 191 8.04 23.34 17.54
C LEU A 191 9.47 23.31 18.11
N PRO A 192 9.60 23.22 19.45
CA PRO A 192 10.90 23.05 20.09
C PRO A 192 11.64 21.83 19.53
N ASN A 193 12.90 22.05 19.09
CA ASN A 193 13.69 20.96 18.51
C ASN A 193 14.62 20.34 19.56
N PRO A 194 14.40 19.08 19.96
CA PRO A 194 15.20 18.37 20.96
C PRO A 194 16.68 18.24 20.59
N TYR A 195 17.01 18.29 19.30
CA TYR A 195 18.39 18.18 18.82
C TYR A 195 19.31 19.27 19.37
N TYR A 196 18.78 20.45 19.67
CA TYR A 196 19.58 21.56 20.23
C TYR A 196 19.82 21.46 21.74
N ASP A 197 19.10 20.55 22.43
CA ASP A 197 19.38 20.24 23.83
C ASP A 197 20.42 19.13 23.93
N PRO A 198 21.57 19.36 24.55
CA PRO A 198 22.64 18.35 24.70
C PRO A 198 22.18 17.06 25.39
N ASN A 199 21.18 17.14 26.28
CA ASN A 199 20.68 15.98 27.01
C ASN A 199 19.70 15.17 26.18
N LEU A 200 18.98 15.78 25.22
CA LEU A 200 17.95 15.14 24.42
C LEU A 200 18.41 14.76 23.03
N ARG A 201 19.54 15.30 22.56
CA ARG A 201 20.05 15.10 21.19
C ARG A 201 20.14 13.64 20.73
N ASN A 202 20.45 12.73 21.64
CA ASN A 202 20.65 11.31 21.35
C ASN A 202 19.42 10.45 21.69
N HIS A 203 18.34 11.08 22.12
CA HIS A 203 17.09 10.43 22.47
C HIS A 203 16.12 10.42 21.29
N THR A 204 15.15 9.52 21.32
CA THR A 204 14.14 9.36 20.27
C THR A 204 12.81 9.97 20.71
N GLY A 205 11.94 10.29 19.74
CA GLY A 205 10.59 10.80 20.01
C GLY A 205 9.64 9.82 20.74
N GLU A 206 10.07 8.56 20.91
CA GLU A 206 9.33 7.57 21.70
C GLU A 206 9.57 7.76 23.21
N GLU A 207 10.62 8.48 23.58
CA GLU A 207 10.99 8.70 24.97
C GLU A 207 10.23 9.88 25.58
N LYS A 208 9.73 9.68 26.78
CA LYS A 208 8.86 10.65 27.44
C LYS A 208 9.50 12.04 27.62
N GLU A 209 10.79 12.09 27.89
CA GLU A 209 11.53 13.35 28.08
C GLU A 209 11.54 14.19 26.80
N VAL A 210 11.66 13.56 25.65
CA VAL A 210 11.59 14.23 24.33
C VAL A 210 10.15 14.70 24.06
N GLN A 211 9.16 13.88 24.37
CA GLN A 211 7.75 14.26 24.22
C GLN A 211 7.42 15.46 25.11
N ASP A 212 7.76 15.41 26.41
CA ASP A 212 7.51 16.49 27.35
C ASP A 212 8.18 17.79 26.90
N PHE A 213 9.39 17.72 26.31
CA PHE A 213 10.10 18.87 25.75
C PHE A 213 9.37 19.47 24.53
N VAL A 214 8.91 18.65 23.60
CA VAL A 214 8.22 19.13 22.40
C VAL A 214 6.84 19.72 22.74
N PHE A 215 6.17 19.22 23.76
CA PHE A 215 4.84 19.67 24.18
C PHE A 215 4.85 20.77 25.24
N GLN A 216 6.03 21.20 25.73
CA GLN A 216 6.16 22.10 26.89
C GLN A 216 5.47 23.46 26.74
N ASP A 217 5.38 24.00 25.53
CA ASP A 217 4.79 25.32 25.24
C ASP A 217 3.32 25.26 24.83
N GLY A 218 2.75 24.04 24.75
CA GLY A 218 1.36 23.79 24.33
C GLY A 218 1.10 23.95 22.83
N ASN A 219 2.01 24.48 22.03
CA ASN A 219 1.82 24.68 20.60
C ASN A 219 1.65 23.36 19.84
N ALA A 220 2.37 22.32 20.26
CA ALA A 220 2.24 20.98 19.69
C ALA A 220 0.82 20.42 19.85
N GLN A 221 0.22 20.57 21.04
CA GLN A 221 -1.15 20.12 21.28
C GLN A 221 -2.17 20.92 20.46
N ILE A 222 -2.05 22.26 20.44
CA ILE A 222 -2.92 23.13 19.65
C ILE A 222 -2.85 22.77 18.16
N PHE A 223 -1.66 22.50 17.65
CA PHE A 223 -1.47 22.08 16.28
C PHE A 223 -2.15 20.74 15.98
N LEU A 224 -1.96 19.74 16.84
CA LEU A 224 -2.60 18.42 16.70
C LEU A 224 -4.13 18.53 16.70
N ASP A 225 -4.71 19.31 17.59
CA ASP A 225 -6.16 19.51 17.63
C ASP A 225 -6.69 20.12 16.34
N LYS A 226 -6.01 21.14 15.80
CA LYS A 226 -6.35 21.74 14.49
C LYS A 226 -6.16 20.76 13.33
N LEU A 227 -5.15 19.90 13.39
CA LEU A 227 -4.90 18.91 12.37
C LEU A 227 -5.99 17.82 12.37
N VAL A 228 -6.46 17.39 13.54
CA VAL A 228 -7.57 16.45 13.69
C VAL A 228 -8.85 17.07 13.10
N ASP A 229 -9.17 18.32 13.43
CA ASP A 229 -10.33 19.02 12.87
C ASP A 229 -10.25 19.12 11.33
N LEU A 230 -9.07 19.46 10.80
CA LEU A 230 -8.83 19.52 9.37
C LEU A 230 -9.06 18.15 8.70
N PHE A 231 -8.56 17.08 9.29
CA PHE A 231 -8.73 15.74 8.75
C PHE A 231 -10.17 15.24 8.86
N GLN A 232 -10.86 15.53 9.92
CA GLN A 232 -12.28 15.22 10.05
C GLN A 232 -13.11 15.87 8.95
N PHE A 233 -12.72 17.05 8.50
CA PHE A 233 -13.34 17.74 7.38
C PHE A 233 -12.90 17.17 6.02
N LEU A 234 -11.60 16.99 5.78
CA LEU A 234 -11.07 16.64 4.46
C LEU A 234 -11.28 15.17 4.08
N LEU A 235 -11.13 14.23 5.03
CA LEU A 235 -11.15 12.79 4.72
C LEU A 235 -12.48 12.34 4.07
N PRO A 236 -13.66 12.78 4.55
CA PRO A 236 -14.91 12.44 3.88
C PRO A 236 -14.99 12.98 2.44
N LEU A 237 -14.41 14.16 2.18
CA LEU A 237 -14.40 14.77 0.85
C LEU A 237 -13.48 14.01 -0.10
N TYR A 238 -12.32 13.58 0.36
CA TYR A 238 -11.39 12.75 -0.42
C TYR A 238 -11.98 11.37 -0.76
N VAL A 239 -12.68 10.75 0.18
CA VAL A 239 -13.44 9.52 -0.08
C VAL A 239 -14.52 9.76 -1.14
N ALA A 240 -15.25 10.87 -1.08
CA ALA A 240 -16.29 11.22 -2.05
C ALA A 240 -15.71 11.53 -3.45
N GLU A 241 -14.48 12.06 -3.53
CA GLU A 241 -13.75 12.28 -4.79
C GLU A 241 -13.20 10.98 -5.40
N GLY A 242 -13.22 9.87 -4.65
CA GLY A 242 -12.70 8.57 -5.10
C GLY A 242 -11.22 8.37 -4.85
N LYS A 243 -10.61 9.16 -3.98
CA LYS A 243 -9.25 8.92 -3.50
C LYS A 243 -9.23 7.70 -2.59
N ASN A 244 -8.31 6.78 -2.87
CA ASN A 244 -8.16 5.53 -2.12
C ASN A 244 -6.92 5.52 -1.21
N CYS A 245 -6.02 6.48 -1.36
CA CYS A 245 -4.81 6.58 -0.57
C CYS A 245 -4.37 8.04 -0.49
N ASP A 246 -4.23 8.57 0.72
CA ASP A 246 -3.64 9.88 0.98
C ASP A 246 -2.36 9.71 1.80
N ARG A 247 -1.32 10.47 1.43
CA ARG A 247 -0.03 10.45 2.09
C ARG A 247 0.24 11.79 2.75
N PHE A 248 0.37 11.74 4.07
CA PHE A 248 0.69 12.90 4.89
C PHE A 248 2.14 12.81 5.37
N PHE A 249 2.87 13.87 5.16
CA PHE A 249 4.28 13.93 5.50
C PHE A 249 4.55 15.04 6.51
N PHE A 250 5.30 14.68 7.53
CA PHE A 250 5.77 15.59 8.55
C PHE A 250 7.30 15.62 8.54
N PRO A 251 7.95 16.79 8.41
CA PRO A 251 9.38 16.85 8.53
C PRO A 251 9.79 16.47 9.95
N THR A 252 10.82 15.65 10.05
CA THR A 252 11.43 15.31 11.34
C THR A 252 12.09 16.55 11.91
N LEU A 253 11.94 16.76 13.22
CA LEU A 253 12.64 17.83 13.95
C LEU A 253 14.13 17.51 14.20
N LEU A 254 14.67 16.49 13.55
CA LEU A 254 16.06 16.04 13.66
C LEU A 254 16.94 16.68 12.59
#